data_d1a942b2e581fb057d6426be124b2350
#
_entry.id   d1a942b2e581fb057d6426be124b2350
#
_cell.length_a   1.000
_cell.length_b   1.000
_cell.length_c   1.000
_cell.angle_alpha   90.00
_cell.angle_beta   90.00
_cell.angle_gamma   90.00
#
_symmetry.space_group_name_H-M   'P 1'
#
loop_
_entity.id
_entity.type
_entity.pdbx_description
1 polymer ?
#
loop_
_entity_poly.entity_id
_entity_poly.type
_entity_poly.pdbx_seq_one_letter_code
_entity_poly.pdbx_strand_id
1 'polypeptide(L)' 'MKISKDDNKYIYVIAGKNIKRIRKEHNLTQVNLADMIGYNEGTISNIENSSYQTFSLEFLYVISKALDIPMEEFFKDIDK' A
#
# COMPACT_ATOMS: atom_id res chain seq x y z
N MET A 1 4.25 6.09 -14.33
CA MET A 1 5.28 5.12 -14.78
C MET A 1 4.66 3.74 -14.92
N LYS A 2 4.96 3.06 -16.02
CA LYS A 2 4.47 1.70 -16.24
C LYS A 2 5.55 0.69 -15.88
N ILE A 3 5.14 -0.36 -15.19
CA ILE A 3 6.00 -1.48 -14.84
C ILE A 3 5.37 -2.75 -15.37
N SER A 4 6.17 -3.65 -15.93
CA SER A 4 5.69 -4.92 -16.46
C SER A 4 5.38 -5.89 -15.34
N LYS A 5 4.34 -6.72 -15.53
CA LYS A 5 4.04 -7.82 -14.60
C LYS A 5 5.20 -8.80 -14.47
N ASP A 6 6.09 -8.82 -15.46
CA ASP A 6 7.25 -9.72 -15.44
C ASP A 6 8.33 -9.23 -14.48
N ASP A 7 8.25 -7.97 -14.04
CA ASP A 7 9.15 -7.43 -13.04
C ASP A 7 8.65 -7.85 -11.66
N ASN A 8 9.51 -8.45 -10.86
CA ASN A 8 9.13 -8.91 -9.52
C ASN A 8 8.65 -7.78 -8.61
N LYS A 9 9.06 -6.54 -8.89
CA LYS A 9 8.63 -5.38 -8.10
C LYS A 9 7.23 -4.89 -8.46
N TYR A 10 6.63 -5.48 -9.49
CA TYR A 10 5.26 -5.16 -9.86
C TYR A 10 4.30 -5.31 -8.66
N ILE A 11 4.56 -6.31 -7.81
CA ILE A 11 3.73 -6.53 -6.63
C ILE A 11 3.69 -5.31 -5.70
N TYR A 12 4.82 -4.62 -5.56
CA TYR A 12 4.88 -3.42 -4.70
C TYR A 12 4.09 -2.27 -5.31
N VAL A 13 4.13 -2.13 -6.64
CA VAL A 13 3.37 -1.08 -7.32
C VAL A 13 1.87 -1.31 -7.16
N ILE A 14 1.42 -2.55 -7.35
CA ILE A 14 0.00 -2.89 -7.22
C ILE A 14 -0.45 -2.73 -5.76
N ALA A 15 0.32 -3.23 -4.81
CA ALA A 15 -0.04 -3.10 -3.41
C ALA A 15 -0.08 -1.63 -2.99
N GLY A 16 0.87 -0.82 -3.48
CA GLY A 16 0.87 0.61 -3.19
C GLY A 16 -0.37 1.33 -3.70
N LYS A 17 -0.81 0.99 -4.91
CA LYS A 17 -2.05 1.56 -5.47
C LYS A 17 -3.26 1.16 -4.64
N ASN A 18 -3.30 -0.09 -4.19
CA ASN A 18 -4.40 -0.57 -3.36
C ASN A 18 -4.39 0.10 -1.97
N ILE A 19 -3.20 0.32 -1.40
CA ILE A 19 -3.09 1.04 -0.13
C ILE A 19 -3.70 2.44 -0.27
N LYS A 20 -3.37 3.15 -1.35
CA LYS A 20 -3.93 4.48 -1.59
C LYS A 20 -5.45 4.43 -1.70
N ARG A 21 -5.99 3.48 -2.47
CA ARG A 21 -7.43 3.31 -2.62
C ARG A 21 -8.11 3.05 -1.27
N ILE A 22 -7.57 2.11 -0.51
CA ILE A 22 -8.12 1.72 0.80
C ILE A 22 -8.08 2.91 1.75
N ARG A 23 -6.95 3.62 1.79
CA ARG A 23 -6.80 4.79 2.64
C ARG A 23 -7.89 5.82 2.35
N LYS A 24 -8.12 6.11 1.06
CA LYS A 24 -9.13 7.09 0.65
C LYS A 24 -10.55 6.61 0.97
N GLU A 25 -10.80 5.32 0.81
CA GLU A 25 -12.11 4.74 1.17
C GLU A 25 -12.39 4.89 2.67
N HIS A 26 -11.34 4.96 3.48
CA HIS A 26 -11.47 5.16 4.93
C HIS A 26 -11.36 6.63 5.33
N ASN A 27 -11.36 7.54 4.35
CA ASN A 27 -11.29 8.98 4.59
C ASN A 27 -10.05 9.40 5.39
N LEU A 28 -8.92 8.74 5.14
CA LEU A 28 -7.66 9.01 5.82
C LEU A 28 -6.71 9.77 4.91
N THR A 29 -5.96 10.71 5.50
CA THR A 29 -4.82 11.33 4.84
C THR A 29 -3.61 10.40 4.97
N GLN A 30 -2.54 10.69 4.22
CA GLN A 30 -1.28 9.94 4.37
C GLN A 30 -0.73 10.08 5.78
N VAL A 31 -0.83 11.27 6.37
CA VAL A 31 -0.41 11.52 7.75
C VAL A 31 -1.22 10.68 8.73
N ASN A 32 -2.54 10.65 8.55
CA ASN A 32 -3.41 9.86 9.43
C ASN A 32 -3.03 8.39 9.41
N LEU A 33 -2.84 7.83 8.21
CA LEU A 33 -2.48 6.41 8.11
C LEU A 33 -1.11 6.16 8.74
N ALA A 34 -0.14 7.02 8.45
CA ALA A 34 1.21 6.87 9.00
C ALA A 34 1.18 6.88 10.53
N ASP A 35 0.42 7.80 11.11
CA ASP A 35 0.29 7.89 12.57
C ASP A 35 -0.34 6.64 13.17
N MET A 36 -1.36 6.09 12.50
CA MET A 36 -2.05 4.89 12.99
C MET A 36 -1.14 3.67 13.05
N ILE A 37 -0.19 3.56 12.15
CA ILE A 37 0.62 2.35 12.03
C ILE A 37 2.08 2.55 12.48
N GLY A 38 2.41 3.76 12.96
CA GLY A 38 3.76 4.02 13.47
C GLY A 38 4.82 4.19 12.40
N TYR A 39 4.43 4.70 11.24
CA TYR A 39 5.33 5.01 10.13
C TYR A 39 5.33 6.51 9.86
N ASN A 40 6.18 6.97 8.94
CA ASN A 40 6.17 8.39 8.56
C ASN A 40 5.43 8.59 7.24
N GLU A 41 4.97 9.84 7.04
CA GLU A 41 4.22 10.19 5.84
C GLU A 41 5.02 9.97 4.56
N GLY A 42 6.31 10.27 4.58
CA GLY A 42 7.15 10.10 3.41
C GLY A 42 7.18 8.66 2.91
N THR A 43 7.20 7.69 3.84
CA THR A 43 7.16 6.28 3.49
C THR A 43 5.84 5.93 2.80
N ILE A 44 4.72 6.39 3.38
CA ILE A 44 3.39 6.13 2.78
C ILE A 44 3.32 6.76 1.39
N SER A 45 3.77 8.00 1.26
CA SER A 45 3.74 8.70 -0.03
C SER A 45 4.56 7.96 -1.09
N ASN A 46 5.76 7.52 -0.75
CA ASN A 46 6.61 6.79 -1.70
C ASN A 46 5.97 5.49 -2.14
N ILE A 47 5.39 4.74 -1.21
CA ILE A 47 4.73 3.47 -1.51
C ILE A 47 3.54 3.70 -2.44
N GLU A 48 2.72 4.70 -2.16
CA GLU A 48 1.51 4.98 -2.95
C GLU A 48 1.83 5.52 -4.35
N ASN A 49 2.94 6.20 -4.50
CA ASN A 49 3.28 6.87 -5.76
C ASN A 49 4.16 6.03 -6.69
N SER A 50 4.19 4.73 -6.47
CA SER A 50 4.87 3.79 -7.37
C SER A 50 6.36 4.08 -7.54
N SER A 51 7.03 4.47 -6.44
CA SER A 51 8.45 4.77 -6.47
C SER A 51 9.32 3.52 -6.33
N TYR A 52 8.72 2.34 -6.49
CA TYR A 52 9.37 1.03 -6.33
C TYR A 52 9.91 0.79 -4.92
N GLN A 53 9.44 1.56 -3.94
CA GLN A 53 9.83 1.30 -2.57
C GLN A 53 9.26 -0.03 -2.12
N THR A 54 10.14 -0.90 -1.62
CA THR A 54 9.72 -2.19 -1.07
C THR A 54 9.23 -1.99 0.36
N PHE A 55 8.49 -2.97 0.84
CA PHE A 55 8.01 -2.99 2.21
C PHE A 55 7.77 -4.44 2.62
N SER A 56 7.66 -4.66 3.92
CA SER A 56 7.52 -6.01 4.46
C SER A 56 6.06 -6.46 4.43
N LEU A 57 5.89 -7.77 4.51
CA LEU A 57 4.56 -8.36 4.70
C LEU A 57 3.95 -7.84 6.01
N GLU A 58 4.77 -7.65 7.04
CA GLU A 58 4.32 -7.10 8.31
C GLU A 58 3.71 -5.71 8.15
N PHE A 59 4.28 -4.88 7.27
CA PHE A 59 3.73 -3.56 6.98
C PHE A 59 2.28 -3.66 6.52
N LEU A 60 1.99 -4.58 5.59
CA LEU A 60 0.63 -4.80 5.11
C LEU A 60 -0.27 -5.33 6.24
N TYR A 61 0.26 -6.22 7.06
CA TYR A 61 -0.51 -6.80 8.15
C TYR A 61 -0.91 -5.74 9.18
N VAL A 62 -0.01 -4.81 9.49
CA VAL A 62 -0.31 -3.73 10.42
C VAL A 62 -1.45 -2.85 9.88
N ILE A 63 -1.44 -2.53 8.59
CA ILE A 63 -2.54 -1.76 7.98
C ILE A 63 -3.84 -2.58 8.02
N SER A 64 -3.76 -3.85 7.69
CA SER A 64 -4.90 -4.76 7.71
C SER A 64 -5.60 -4.74 9.07
N LYS A 65 -4.82 -4.83 10.13
CA LYS A 65 -5.37 -4.81 11.50
C LYS A 65 -5.93 -3.44 11.86
N ALA A 66 -5.20 -2.38 11.52
CA ALA A 66 -5.62 -1.02 11.89
C ALA A 66 -6.94 -0.62 11.23
N LEU A 67 -7.17 -1.08 9.99
CA LEU A 67 -8.36 -0.72 9.23
C LEU A 67 -9.40 -1.84 9.18
N ASP A 68 -9.11 -2.98 9.83
CA ASP A 68 -10.01 -4.14 9.87
C ASP A 68 -10.40 -4.59 8.46
N ILE A 69 -9.41 -4.81 7.61
CA ILE A 69 -9.61 -5.26 6.22
C ILE A 69 -8.81 -6.54 5.97
N PRO A 70 -9.29 -7.42 5.07
CA PRO A 70 -8.53 -8.63 4.75
C PRO A 70 -7.29 -8.32 3.92
N MET A 71 -6.25 -9.11 4.10
CA MET A 71 -4.97 -8.94 3.39
C MET A 71 -5.12 -8.98 1.87
N GLU A 72 -6.08 -9.74 1.37
CA GLU A 72 -6.30 -9.87 -0.08
C GLU A 72 -6.64 -8.55 -0.75
N GLU A 73 -7.16 -7.57 0.00
CA GLU A 73 -7.48 -6.26 -0.56
C GLU A 73 -6.26 -5.54 -1.12
N PHE A 74 -5.08 -5.82 -0.59
CA PHE A 74 -3.85 -5.18 -1.08
C PHE A 74 -3.43 -5.71 -2.44
N PHE A 75 -3.96 -6.85 -2.87
CA PHE A 75 -3.54 -7.50 -4.10
C PHE A 75 -4.62 -7.49 -5.18
N LYS A 76 -5.66 -6.70 -5.01
CA LYS A 76 -6.69 -6.55 -6.03
C LYS A 76 -6.07 -6.09 -7.34
N ASP A 77 -6.53 -6.69 -8.43
CA ASP A 77 -6.09 -6.38 -9.79
C ASP A 77 -4.65 -6.80 -10.11
N ILE A 78 -4.01 -7.58 -9.23
CA ILE A 78 -2.64 -8.01 -9.48
C ILE A 78 -2.54 -8.90 -10.74
N ASP A 79 -3.59 -9.61 -11.07
CA ASP A 79 -3.63 -10.54 -12.20
C ASP A 79 -4.22 -9.93 -13.48
N LYS A 80 -4.45 -8.64 -13.50
CA LYS A 80 -5.04 -7.96 -14.66
C LYS A 80 -4.02 -7.32 -15.57
#